data_7ab61065fcbcaa910d5f4e674f80b2db
#
_entry.id   7ab61065fcbcaa910d5f4e674f80b2db
#
_cell.length_a   1.000
_cell.length_b   1.000
_cell.length_c   1.000
_cell.angle_alpha   90.00
_cell.angle_beta   90.00
_cell.angle_gamma   90.00
#
_symmetry.space_group_name_H-M   'P 1'
#
loop_
_entity.id
_entity.type
_entity.pdbx_description
1 polymer ?
#
loop_
_entity_poly.entity_id
_entity_poly.type
_entity_poly.pdbx_seq_one_letter_code
_entity_poly.pdbx_strand_id
1 'polypeptide(L)'
;MIKVKQLAHVCIFAHDLEATRSFYRDVLGMDTRFNFLRDGEIFGFYLDCGGRSHVEVFQKDAATYSELNQINHFCLEVEDIDAAIAHIKSKGIDVTAKKHACDDTFQAWIRDPNGVKIELFEYTDKSAQFIGGDRIADW
;
A
#
# COMPACT_ATOMS: atom_id res chain seq x y z
N MET A 1 -17.74 -18.27 17.54
CA MET A 1 -17.62 -16.92 16.93
C MET A 1 -16.16 -16.67 16.55
N ILE A 2 -15.89 -16.23 15.34
CA ILE A 2 -14.53 -15.85 14.89
C ILE A 2 -14.21 -14.47 15.46
N LYS A 3 -13.00 -14.31 16.05
CA LYS A 3 -12.48 -13.00 16.48
C LYS A 3 -11.35 -12.60 15.54
N VAL A 4 -11.63 -11.67 14.63
CA VAL A 4 -10.62 -11.09 13.75
C VAL A 4 -9.71 -10.20 14.59
N LYS A 5 -8.38 -10.34 14.43
CA LYS A 5 -7.38 -9.51 15.11
C LYS A 5 -6.95 -8.32 14.26
N GLN A 6 -6.63 -8.58 12.99
CA GLN A 6 -6.15 -7.58 12.04
C GLN A 6 -6.13 -8.13 10.62
N LEU A 7 -5.93 -7.28 9.63
CA LEU A 7 -5.58 -7.70 8.28
C LEU A 7 -4.14 -8.26 8.31
N ALA A 8 -3.95 -9.55 7.98
CA ALA A 8 -2.64 -10.19 8.03
C ALA A 8 -1.78 -9.84 6.81
N HIS A 9 -2.35 -9.93 5.61
CA HIS A 9 -1.69 -9.50 4.37
C HIS A 9 -2.71 -9.17 3.27
N VAL A 10 -2.23 -8.45 2.27
CA VAL A 10 -2.83 -8.31 0.96
C VAL A 10 -1.90 -8.97 -0.06
N CYS A 11 -2.47 -9.68 -1.04
CA CYS A 11 -1.71 -10.30 -2.12
C CYS A 11 -1.86 -9.48 -3.40
N ILE A 12 -0.73 -9.21 -4.06
CA ILE A 12 -0.68 -8.55 -5.37
C ILE A 12 0.12 -9.40 -6.37
N PHE A 13 -0.13 -9.18 -7.66
CA PHE A 13 0.64 -9.78 -8.74
C PHE A 13 1.60 -8.77 -9.36
N ALA A 14 2.77 -9.25 -9.79
CA ALA A 14 3.81 -8.46 -10.42
C ALA A 14 4.35 -9.16 -11.67
N HIS A 15 4.60 -8.41 -12.76
CA HIS A 15 5.29 -8.99 -13.93
C HIS A 15 6.80 -8.92 -13.79
N ASP A 16 7.32 -7.98 -13.05
CA ASP A 16 8.75 -7.85 -12.77
C ASP A 16 8.91 -7.79 -11.25
N LEU A 17 9.36 -8.92 -10.67
CA LEU A 17 9.55 -9.04 -9.23
C LEU A 17 10.62 -8.09 -8.70
N GLU A 18 11.71 -7.90 -9.46
CA GLU A 18 12.82 -7.07 -8.99
C GLU A 18 12.49 -5.59 -9.05
N ALA A 19 11.84 -5.12 -10.11
CA ALA A 19 11.33 -3.74 -10.19
C ALA A 19 10.31 -3.47 -9.08
N THR A 20 9.42 -4.43 -8.79
CA THR A 20 8.44 -4.33 -7.71
C THR A 20 9.13 -4.29 -6.35
N ARG A 21 10.08 -5.19 -6.08
CA ARG A 21 10.87 -5.22 -4.84
C ARG A 21 11.58 -3.89 -4.60
N SER A 22 12.25 -3.38 -5.63
CA SER A 22 12.99 -2.12 -5.55
C SER A 22 12.07 -0.94 -5.25
N PHE A 23 10.88 -0.88 -5.89
CA PHE A 23 9.90 0.15 -5.60
C PHE A 23 9.47 0.14 -4.12
N TYR A 24 9.03 -1.01 -3.60
CA TYR A 24 8.54 -1.10 -2.22
C TYR A 24 9.65 -0.80 -1.19
N ARG A 25 10.89 -1.26 -1.45
CA ARG A 25 12.04 -0.97 -0.59
C ARG A 25 12.46 0.51 -0.67
N ASP A 26 12.69 1.04 -1.87
CA ASP A 26 13.37 2.33 -2.06
C ASP A 26 12.42 3.52 -1.97
N VAL A 27 11.12 3.32 -2.26
CA VAL A 27 10.09 4.36 -2.19
C VAL A 27 9.31 4.30 -0.87
N LEU A 28 8.96 3.09 -0.41
CA LEU A 28 8.09 2.91 0.76
C LEU A 28 8.81 2.37 2.00
N GLY A 29 10.12 2.06 1.90
CA GLY A 29 10.88 1.54 3.03
C GLY A 29 10.46 0.14 3.50
N MET A 30 9.81 -0.63 2.63
CA MET A 30 9.29 -1.95 2.95
C MET A 30 10.28 -3.03 2.55
N ASP A 31 10.97 -3.60 3.54
CA ASP A 31 11.96 -4.65 3.30
C ASP A 31 11.32 -6.01 3.02
N THR A 32 12.04 -6.81 2.23
CA THR A 32 11.65 -8.20 1.99
C THR A 32 11.84 -9.04 3.25
N ARG A 33 10.77 -9.67 3.71
CA ARG A 33 10.80 -10.59 4.87
C ARG A 33 11.35 -11.96 4.49
N PHE A 34 10.87 -12.52 3.38
CA PHE A 34 11.33 -13.79 2.82
C PHE A 34 10.88 -13.94 1.36
N ASN A 35 11.46 -14.93 0.65
CA ASN A 35 11.12 -15.27 -0.72
C ASN A 35 10.36 -16.59 -0.79
N PHE A 36 9.48 -16.73 -1.79
CA PHE A 36 8.94 -18.02 -2.22
C PHE A 36 9.76 -18.56 -3.37
N LEU A 37 10.11 -19.83 -3.28
CA LEU A 37 10.86 -20.53 -4.33
C LEU A 37 9.98 -21.56 -5.00
N ARG A 38 10.13 -21.69 -6.33
CA ARG A 38 9.57 -22.77 -7.15
C ARG A 38 10.65 -23.24 -8.08
N ASP A 39 10.95 -24.55 -8.04
CA ASP A 39 12.02 -25.17 -8.84
C ASP A 39 13.39 -24.47 -8.70
N GLY A 40 13.69 -23.97 -7.50
CA GLY A 40 14.92 -23.25 -7.18
C GLY A 40 14.93 -21.76 -7.53
N GLU A 41 13.92 -21.27 -8.24
CA GLU A 41 13.80 -19.86 -8.64
C GLU A 41 12.83 -19.10 -7.75
N ILE A 42 13.13 -17.80 -7.52
CA ILE A 42 12.21 -16.92 -6.79
C ILE A 42 10.99 -16.61 -7.68
N PHE A 43 9.79 -16.94 -7.22
CA PHE A 43 8.54 -16.60 -7.91
C PHE A 43 7.63 -15.67 -7.11
N GLY A 44 8.06 -15.25 -5.92
CA GLY A 44 7.34 -14.32 -5.07
C GLY A 44 8.10 -13.96 -3.81
N PHE A 45 7.58 -13.00 -3.05
CA PHE A 45 8.17 -12.58 -1.79
C PHE A 45 7.13 -11.94 -0.87
N TYR A 46 7.47 -11.82 0.40
CA TYR A 46 6.73 -11.10 1.43
C TYR A 46 7.46 -9.80 1.79
N LEU A 47 6.69 -8.72 1.93
CA LEU A 47 7.17 -7.40 2.36
C LEU A 47 6.63 -7.07 3.76
N ASP A 48 7.46 -6.51 4.61
CA ASP A 48 7.04 -6.01 5.91
C ASP A 48 6.35 -4.64 5.77
N CYS A 49 5.13 -4.51 6.34
CA CYS A 49 4.38 -3.25 6.42
C CYS A 49 4.43 -2.63 7.83
N GLY A 50 5.23 -3.22 8.73
CA GLY A 50 5.19 -2.92 10.16
C GLY A 50 4.19 -3.79 10.92
N GLY A 51 4.40 -3.91 12.23
CA GLY A 51 3.57 -4.76 13.08
C GLY A 51 3.53 -6.21 12.61
N ARG A 52 2.34 -6.71 12.29
CA ARG A 52 2.10 -8.08 11.82
C ARG A 52 1.31 -8.10 10.51
N SER A 53 1.43 -7.03 9.73
CA SER A 53 0.79 -6.92 8.41
C SER A 53 1.85 -6.91 7.32
N HIS A 54 1.50 -7.46 6.16
CA HIS A 54 2.44 -7.69 5.07
C HIS A 54 1.79 -7.44 3.71
N VAL A 55 2.62 -7.26 2.69
CA VAL A 55 2.22 -7.40 1.28
C VAL A 55 2.88 -8.66 0.73
N GLU A 56 2.08 -9.56 0.19
CA GLU A 56 2.53 -10.77 -0.50
C GLU A 56 2.55 -10.50 -2.00
N VAL A 57 3.64 -10.85 -2.67
CA VAL A 57 3.84 -10.57 -4.09
C VAL A 57 4.17 -11.85 -4.82
N PHE A 58 3.44 -12.15 -5.91
CA PHE A 58 3.73 -13.29 -6.79
C PHE A 58 3.93 -12.86 -8.23
N GLN A 59 4.85 -13.55 -8.91
CA GLN A 59 5.07 -13.40 -10.34
C GLN A 59 3.83 -13.79 -11.13
N LYS A 60 3.40 -12.91 -12.05
CA LYS A 60 2.35 -13.21 -13.03
C LYS A 60 2.52 -12.35 -14.28
N ASP A 61 2.87 -12.97 -15.42
CA ASP A 61 3.24 -12.26 -16.64
C ASP A 61 2.17 -11.35 -17.23
N ALA A 62 0.89 -11.66 -17.01
CA ALA A 62 -0.24 -10.90 -17.50
C ALA A 62 -0.95 -10.09 -16.39
N ALA A 63 -0.24 -9.76 -15.29
CA ALA A 63 -0.82 -8.99 -14.21
C ALA A 63 -1.09 -7.55 -14.65
N THR A 64 -2.35 -7.14 -14.67
CA THR A 64 -2.81 -5.79 -14.96
C THR A 64 -3.76 -5.32 -13.88
N TYR A 65 -3.61 -4.07 -13.46
CA TYR A 65 -4.57 -3.44 -12.55
C TYR A 65 -5.81 -2.98 -13.32
N SER A 66 -6.97 -3.09 -12.68
CA SER A 66 -8.23 -2.55 -13.17
C SER A 66 -8.95 -1.79 -12.05
N GLU A 67 -9.44 -0.59 -12.34
CA GLU A 67 -10.28 0.20 -11.41
C GLU A 67 -11.60 -0.51 -11.06
N LEU A 68 -11.97 -1.54 -11.83
CA LEU A 68 -13.18 -2.34 -11.60
C LEU A 68 -12.92 -3.56 -10.71
N ASN A 69 -11.70 -3.75 -10.21
CA ASN A 69 -11.40 -4.81 -9.26
C ASN A 69 -12.19 -4.59 -7.95
N GLN A 70 -12.70 -5.67 -7.37
CA GLN A 70 -13.41 -5.60 -6.08
C GLN A 70 -12.52 -5.08 -4.97
N ILE A 71 -11.24 -5.51 -4.94
CA ILE A 71 -10.20 -4.88 -4.10
C ILE A 71 -9.59 -3.76 -4.93
N ASN A 72 -10.03 -2.54 -4.67
CA ASN A 72 -9.63 -1.36 -5.44
C ASN A 72 -8.22 -0.88 -5.11
N HIS A 73 -7.88 -0.86 -3.82
CA HIS A 73 -6.58 -0.40 -3.31
C HIS A 73 -6.29 -1.02 -1.95
N PHE A 74 -5.08 -0.81 -1.46
CA PHE A 74 -4.77 -0.94 -0.05
C PHE A 74 -4.17 0.35 0.49
N CYS A 75 -4.23 0.52 1.81
CA CYS A 75 -3.82 1.74 2.48
C CYS A 75 -2.65 1.46 3.43
N LEU A 76 -1.68 2.37 3.45
CA LEU A 76 -0.55 2.38 4.36
C LEU A 76 -0.63 3.62 5.26
N GLU A 77 -0.63 3.41 6.57
CA GLU A 77 -0.46 4.51 7.53
C GLU A 77 0.99 5.01 7.49
N VAL A 78 1.15 6.33 7.43
CA VAL A 78 2.44 7.01 7.53
C VAL A 78 2.43 8.01 8.70
N GLU A 79 3.58 8.28 9.28
CA GLU A 79 3.70 9.21 10.41
C GLU A 79 3.54 10.67 10.01
N ASP A 80 3.97 11.04 8.79
CA ASP A 80 3.97 12.40 8.26
C ASP A 80 3.73 12.35 6.75
N ILE A 81 2.55 12.75 6.32
CA ILE A 81 2.13 12.71 4.92
C ILE A 81 2.91 13.69 4.05
N ASP A 82 3.30 14.86 4.58
CA ASP A 82 4.07 15.84 3.81
C ASP A 82 5.50 15.35 3.58
N ALA A 83 6.14 14.75 4.58
CA ALA A 83 7.43 14.11 4.45
C ALA A 83 7.38 12.92 3.49
N ALA A 84 6.34 12.09 3.57
CA ALA A 84 6.14 10.97 2.66
C ALA A 84 5.99 11.44 1.21
N ILE A 85 5.17 12.45 0.93
CA ILE A 85 5.00 13.03 -0.40
C ILE A 85 6.33 13.60 -0.93
N ALA A 86 7.07 14.35 -0.10
CA ALA A 86 8.36 14.91 -0.50
C ALA A 86 9.37 13.81 -0.86
N HIS A 87 9.44 12.76 -0.05
CA HIS A 87 10.30 11.61 -0.30
C HIS A 87 9.94 10.91 -1.63
N ILE A 88 8.67 10.60 -1.84
CA ILE A 88 8.20 9.91 -3.05
C ILE A 88 8.53 10.72 -4.31
N LYS A 89 8.29 12.04 -4.28
CA LYS A 89 8.67 12.94 -5.37
C LYS A 89 10.18 12.95 -5.62
N SER A 90 11.00 12.87 -4.58
CA SER A 90 12.47 12.81 -4.72
C SER A 90 12.96 11.54 -5.42
N LYS A 91 12.14 10.48 -5.42
CA LYS A 91 12.38 9.22 -6.15
C LYS A 91 11.86 9.25 -7.59
N GLY A 92 11.28 10.37 -8.04
CA GLY A 92 10.70 10.50 -9.38
C GLY A 92 9.39 9.76 -9.57
N ILE A 93 8.68 9.45 -8.48
CA ILE A 93 7.38 8.76 -8.52
C ILE A 93 6.26 9.80 -8.43
N ASP A 94 5.24 9.62 -9.27
CA ASP A 94 4.05 10.45 -9.24
C ASP A 94 3.25 10.17 -7.96
N VAL A 95 2.90 11.24 -7.24
CA VAL A 95 2.06 11.20 -6.05
C VAL A 95 1.07 12.36 -6.10
N THR A 96 -0.17 12.11 -5.67
CA THR A 96 -1.18 13.17 -5.61
C THR A 96 -0.81 14.23 -4.57
N ALA A 97 -1.44 15.39 -4.68
CA ALA A 97 -1.39 16.39 -3.60
C ALA A 97 -2.04 15.83 -2.34
N LYS A 98 -1.57 16.32 -1.18
CA LYS A 98 -2.22 16.04 0.11
C LYS A 98 -3.66 16.52 0.08
N LYS A 99 -4.55 15.67 0.55
CA LYS A 99 -5.98 15.98 0.75
C LYS A 99 -6.32 15.79 2.22
N HIS A 100 -7.05 16.74 2.81
CA HIS A 100 -7.78 16.52 4.07
C HIS A 100 -9.13 15.91 3.71
N ALA A 101 -9.34 14.66 4.08
CA ALA A 101 -10.53 13.90 3.72
C ALA A 101 -11.69 14.10 4.69
N CYS A 102 -12.89 13.71 4.26
CA CYS A 102 -14.12 13.86 5.05
C CYS A 102 -14.11 13.10 6.38
N ASP A 103 -13.24 12.11 6.54
CA ASP A 103 -13.03 11.32 7.76
C ASP A 103 -11.97 11.90 8.70
N ASP A 104 -11.54 13.15 8.45
CA ASP A 104 -10.51 13.86 9.21
C ASP A 104 -9.12 13.19 9.19
N THR A 105 -8.79 12.56 8.09
CA THR A 105 -7.44 12.05 7.81
C THR A 105 -6.76 12.90 6.74
N PHE A 106 -5.43 12.79 6.62
CA PHE A 106 -4.70 13.27 5.46
C PHE A 106 -4.38 12.12 4.54
N GLN A 107 -4.54 12.33 3.23
CA GLN A 107 -4.39 11.31 2.20
C GLN A 107 -3.50 11.78 1.07
N ALA A 108 -2.78 10.83 0.47
CA ALA A 108 -2.16 10.95 -0.84
C ALA A 108 -2.18 9.58 -1.53
N TRP A 109 -2.03 9.57 -2.85
CA TRP A 109 -2.16 8.36 -3.65
C TRP A 109 -0.96 8.17 -4.57
N ILE A 110 -0.52 6.92 -4.68
CA ILE A 110 0.52 6.48 -5.61
C ILE A 110 0.09 5.20 -6.33
N ARG A 111 0.88 4.80 -7.33
CA ARG A 111 0.78 3.47 -7.95
C ARG A 111 2.13 2.78 -7.91
N ASP A 112 2.10 1.48 -7.69
CA ASP A 112 3.27 0.65 -7.82
C ASP A 112 3.61 0.38 -9.30
N PRO A 113 4.75 -0.28 -9.63
CA PRO A 113 5.11 -0.60 -11.02
C PRO A 113 4.10 -1.49 -11.77
N ASN A 114 3.22 -2.16 -11.06
CA ASN A 114 2.16 -3.01 -11.64
C ASN A 114 0.84 -2.27 -11.81
N GLY A 115 0.78 -0.97 -11.44
CA GLY A 115 -0.42 -0.15 -11.47
C GLY A 115 -1.32 -0.30 -10.23
N VAL A 116 -0.93 -1.07 -9.23
CA VAL A 116 -1.69 -1.24 -7.99
C VAL A 116 -1.79 0.11 -7.29
N LYS A 117 -3.02 0.49 -6.95
CA LYS A 117 -3.31 1.75 -6.26
C LYS A 117 -3.03 1.62 -4.78
N ILE A 118 -2.23 2.54 -4.25
CA ILE A 118 -1.83 2.58 -2.84
C ILE A 118 -2.24 3.94 -2.28
N GLU A 119 -3.00 3.91 -1.20
CA GLU A 119 -3.33 5.08 -0.41
C GLU A 119 -2.29 5.26 0.69
N LEU A 120 -1.79 6.48 0.86
CA LEU A 120 -1.00 6.89 2.01
C LEU A 120 -1.89 7.69 2.95
N PHE A 121 -1.81 7.41 4.23
CA PHE A 121 -2.81 7.84 5.21
C PHE A 121 -2.14 8.30 6.49
N GLU A 122 -2.41 9.54 6.91
CA GLU A 122 -2.00 10.05 8.22
C GLU A 122 -3.23 10.32 9.06
N TYR A 123 -3.31 9.69 10.22
CA TYR A 123 -4.39 9.93 11.17
C TYR A 123 -4.22 11.25 11.90
N THR A 124 -5.34 11.84 12.30
CA THR A 124 -5.43 12.96 13.24
C THR A 124 -6.20 12.54 14.50
N ASP A 125 -6.15 13.32 15.55
CA ASP A 125 -6.94 13.08 16.77
C ASP A 125 -8.46 13.08 16.51
N LYS A 126 -8.89 13.64 15.37
CA LYS A 126 -10.30 13.73 14.96
C LYS A 126 -10.72 12.70 13.94
N SER A 127 -9.79 11.82 13.53
CA SER A 127 -10.08 10.80 12.52
C SER A 127 -11.25 9.92 12.93
N ALA A 128 -12.19 9.74 12.01
CA ALA A 128 -13.42 8.98 12.25
C ALA A 128 -13.14 7.53 12.66
N GLN A 129 -12.01 6.96 12.25
CA GLN A 129 -11.55 5.64 12.64
C GLN A 129 -11.34 5.48 14.14
N PHE A 130 -11.07 6.58 14.85
CA PHE A 130 -10.87 6.60 16.30
C PHE A 130 -12.13 7.06 17.06
N ILE A 131 -12.80 8.13 16.58
CA ILE A 131 -13.90 8.74 17.32
C ILE A 131 -15.29 8.30 16.82
N GLY A 132 -15.37 7.63 15.66
CA GLY A 132 -16.63 7.22 15.05
C GLY A 132 -17.44 8.40 14.49
N GLY A 133 -18.73 8.12 14.23
CA GLY A 133 -19.67 9.06 13.63
C GLY A 133 -19.66 9.01 12.10
N ASP A 134 -20.84 9.25 11.51
CA ASP A 134 -21.00 9.26 10.07
C ASP A 134 -20.32 10.45 9.42
N ARG A 135 -19.89 10.29 8.17
CA ARG A 135 -19.26 11.34 7.36
C ARG A 135 -19.98 11.47 6.02
N ILE A 136 -20.05 12.67 5.50
CA ILE A 136 -20.54 12.92 4.14
C ILE A 136 -19.37 12.70 3.19
N ALA A 137 -19.53 11.75 2.25
CA ALA A 137 -18.53 11.48 1.21
C ALA A 137 -18.25 12.75 0.37
N ASP A 138 -16.99 12.97 0.05
CA ASP A 138 -16.49 14.18 -0.64
C ASP A 138 -15.84 13.85 -1.99
N TRP A 139 -16.20 12.70 -2.60
CA TRP A 139 -15.77 12.21 -3.91
C TRP A 139 -16.92 11.75 -4.79
#